data_377836a8a75b5681f3fb8b44caf3d035
#
_entry.id   377836a8a75b5681f3fb8b44caf3d035
#
_cell.length_a   1.000
_cell.length_b   1.000
_cell.length_c   1.000
_cell.angle_alpha   90.00
_cell.angle_beta   90.00
_cell.angle_gamma   90.00
#
_symmetry.space_group_name_H-M   'P 1'
#
loop_
_entity.id
_entity.type
_entity.pdbx_description
1 polymer ?
#
loop_
_entity_poly.entity_id
_entity_poly.type
_entity_poly.pdbx_seq_one_letter_code
_entity_poly.pdbx_strand_id
1 'polypeptide(L)'
;TPWHKRTLMKMAPTREAHDRLVFWLLLLAGSVLYLSFGYTEMAGSDMWWHIAAGRELVQTGTIWMVDDWSYTESGSDWLNHEWLSDLIYYGWVSLWGVETLVYWKWLVVISSFLLLQLALSRTSGNDFAGFVCAGIAIAIAAPFIDVRPHLYTLLNFSLLLYLLLGRQPKLWLLIPLFVVWVNLHGGFFFGLMALAILLFPWRELSFKTVQAAALVGIACLVAAMLNPSGFGTFLYPLKYAFDETSP
;
A
#
# COMPACT_ATOMS: atom_id res chain seq x y z
N THR A 1 58.10 23.98 -31.14
CA THR A 1 57.50 22.99 -30.25
C THR A 1 55.95 23.10 -30.31
N PRO A 2 55.25 22.09 -30.81
CA PRO A 2 53.79 22.18 -30.91
C PRO A 2 53.17 21.81 -29.56
N TRP A 3 52.48 22.77 -28.97
CA TRP A 3 51.63 22.53 -27.83
C TRP A 3 50.43 21.71 -28.24
N HIS A 4 50.39 20.45 -27.86
CA HIS A 4 49.22 19.59 -27.96
C HIS A 4 48.06 20.22 -27.14
N LYS A 5 47.09 20.81 -27.80
CA LYS A 5 45.75 21.03 -27.29
C LYS A 5 45.15 19.65 -27.01
N ARG A 6 45.22 19.16 -25.77
CA ARG A 6 44.35 18.09 -25.30
C ARG A 6 42.91 18.64 -25.31
N THR A 7 42.26 18.44 -26.43
CA THR A 7 40.81 18.58 -26.49
C THR A 7 40.25 17.54 -25.52
N LEU A 8 39.74 17.98 -24.38
CA LEU A 8 38.90 17.16 -23.52
C LEU A 8 37.68 16.78 -24.36
N MET A 9 37.76 15.66 -25.07
CA MET A 9 36.60 14.97 -25.59
C MET A 9 35.73 14.66 -24.36
N LYS A 10 34.67 15.44 -24.13
CA LYS A 10 33.59 15.04 -23.27
C LYS A 10 33.07 13.75 -23.88
N MET A 11 33.47 12.62 -23.32
CA MET A 11 32.91 11.33 -23.70
C MET A 11 31.41 11.43 -23.49
N ALA A 12 30.63 11.27 -24.55
CA ALA A 12 29.19 11.13 -24.45
C ALA A 12 28.90 9.97 -23.46
N PRO A 13 27.96 10.11 -22.57
CA PRO A 13 27.60 9.04 -21.63
C PRO A 13 27.32 7.76 -22.43
N THR A 14 27.85 6.63 -21.97
CA THR A 14 27.50 5.33 -22.56
C THR A 14 25.97 5.15 -22.49
N ARG A 15 25.40 4.37 -23.43
CA ARG A 15 23.96 4.11 -23.46
C ARG A 15 23.43 3.69 -22.09
N GLU A 16 24.13 2.84 -21.38
CA GLU A 16 23.78 2.42 -20.01
C GLU A 16 23.78 3.55 -18.97
N ALA A 17 24.71 4.52 -19.10
CA ALA A 17 24.73 5.68 -18.22
C ALA A 17 23.58 6.63 -18.51
N HIS A 18 23.21 6.76 -19.80
CA HIS A 18 22.02 7.52 -20.21
C HIS A 18 20.75 6.89 -19.67
N ASP A 19 20.55 5.57 -19.87
CA ASP A 19 19.36 4.84 -19.42
C ASP A 19 19.22 4.91 -17.90
N ARG A 20 20.33 4.79 -17.15
CA ARG A 20 20.35 4.99 -15.69
C ARG A 20 19.98 6.41 -15.28
N LEU A 21 20.47 7.40 -15.97
CA LEU A 21 20.11 8.80 -15.70
C LEU A 21 18.61 9.03 -15.90
N VAL A 22 18.07 8.57 -17.04
CA VAL A 22 16.63 8.66 -17.34
C VAL A 22 15.79 7.97 -16.27
N PHE A 23 16.16 6.77 -15.84
CA PHE A 23 15.50 6.05 -14.76
C PHE A 23 15.42 6.89 -13.47
N TRP A 24 16.55 7.45 -13.01
CA TRP A 24 16.56 8.27 -11.80
C TRP A 24 15.79 9.59 -11.94
N LEU A 25 15.85 10.20 -13.12
CA LEU A 25 15.06 11.42 -13.39
C LEU A 25 13.56 11.14 -13.36
N LEU A 26 13.11 10.00 -13.89
CA LEU A 26 11.71 9.59 -13.86
C LEU A 26 11.24 9.24 -12.42
N LEU A 27 12.12 8.63 -11.61
CA LEU A 27 11.81 8.41 -10.19
C LEU A 27 11.70 9.73 -9.42
N LEU A 28 12.60 10.66 -9.66
CA LEU A 28 12.55 11.99 -9.04
C LEU A 28 11.30 12.76 -9.49
N ALA A 29 11.02 12.78 -10.79
CA ALA A 29 9.82 13.43 -11.33
C ALA A 29 8.54 12.78 -10.77
N GLY A 30 8.51 11.45 -10.67
CA GLY A 30 7.43 10.72 -10.03
C GLY A 30 7.27 11.12 -8.56
N SER A 31 8.36 11.17 -7.80
CA SER A 31 8.32 11.58 -6.40
C SER A 31 7.72 12.99 -6.23
N VAL A 32 8.12 13.95 -7.05
CA VAL A 32 7.57 15.32 -7.03
C VAL A 32 6.10 15.34 -7.43
N LEU A 33 5.73 14.59 -8.48
CA LEU A 33 4.34 14.47 -8.92
C LEU A 33 3.46 13.87 -7.81
N TYR A 34 3.89 12.75 -7.21
CA TYR A 34 3.12 12.05 -6.18
C TYR A 34 3.00 12.87 -4.91
N LEU A 35 4.06 13.62 -4.56
CA LEU A 35 4.02 14.59 -3.46
C LEU A 35 2.98 15.67 -3.73
N SER A 36 2.90 16.21 -4.94
CA SER A 36 1.96 17.28 -5.28
C SER A 36 0.50 16.83 -5.15
N PHE A 37 0.19 15.59 -5.54
CA PHE A 37 -1.15 15.01 -5.33
C PHE A 37 -1.42 14.68 -3.85
N GLY A 38 -0.40 14.33 -3.08
CA GLY A 38 -0.50 14.11 -1.63
C GLY A 38 -0.63 15.41 -0.82
N TYR A 39 -0.38 16.57 -1.43
CA TYR A 39 -0.50 17.89 -0.80
C TYR A 39 -1.97 18.35 -0.81
N THR A 40 -2.77 17.68 0.03
CA THR A 40 -4.18 18.01 0.24
C THR A 40 -4.41 18.28 1.72
N GLU A 41 -5.46 19.03 2.03
CA GLU A 41 -5.86 19.26 3.42
C GLU A 41 -6.11 17.93 4.14
N MET A 42 -5.83 17.90 5.45
CA MET A 42 -6.18 16.78 6.32
C MET A 42 -7.60 17.00 6.82
N ALA A 43 -8.58 16.88 5.91
CA ALA A 43 -9.97 17.23 6.20
C ALA A 43 -10.81 16.05 6.69
N GLY A 44 -10.26 14.83 6.71
CA GLY A 44 -10.99 13.62 7.07
C GLY A 44 -11.40 13.60 8.55
N SER A 45 -12.69 13.43 8.80
CA SER A 45 -13.22 13.25 10.16
C SER A 45 -12.69 11.98 10.83
N ASP A 46 -12.47 10.92 10.04
CA ASP A 46 -12.08 9.60 10.55
C ASP A 46 -10.69 9.60 11.19
N MET A 47 -9.78 10.47 10.75
CA MET A 47 -8.45 10.60 11.35
C MET A 47 -8.52 10.75 12.87
N TRP A 48 -9.46 11.55 13.36
CA TRP A 48 -9.55 11.85 14.79
C TRP A 48 -9.96 10.65 15.64
N TRP A 49 -10.91 9.87 15.16
CA TRP A 49 -11.33 8.69 15.92
C TRP A 49 -10.29 7.56 15.81
N HIS A 50 -9.54 7.43 14.70
CA HIS A 50 -8.40 6.51 14.62
C HIS A 50 -7.30 6.85 15.64
N ILE A 51 -6.97 8.14 15.81
CA ILE A 51 -6.03 8.58 16.84
C ILE A 51 -6.57 8.29 18.25
N ALA A 52 -7.87 8.52 18.47
CA ALA A 52 -8.52 8.27 19.76
C ALA A 52 -8.56 6.77 20.07
N ALA A 53 -8.89 5.92 19.10
CA ALA A 53 -8.87 4.47 19.23
C ALA A 53 -7.47 3.94 19.55
N GLY A 54 -6.47 4.44 18.84
CA GLY A 54 -5.07 4.07 19.11
C GLY A 54 -4.61 4.46 20.53
N ARG A 55 -5.06 5.63 21.03
CA ARG A 55 -4.81 6.04 22.40
C ARG A 55 -5.45 5.10 23.41
N GLU A 56 -6.71 4.76 23.21
CA GLU A 56 -7.46 3.84 24.08
C GLU A 56 -6.83 2.45 24.09
N LEU A 57 -6.43 1.95 22.91
CA LEU A 57 -5.74 0.68 22.77
C LEU A 57 -4.43 0.63 23.58
N VAL A 58 -3.65 1.72 23.57
CA VAL A 58 -2.41 1.81 24.38
C VAL A 58 -2.73 1.89 25.88
N GLN A 59 -3.81 2.57 26.27
CA GLN A 59 -4.20 2.74 27.67
C GLN A 59 -4.81 1.47 28.28
N THR A 60 -5.63 0.76 27.51
CA THR A 60 -6.36 -0.44 27.99
C THR A 60 -5.60 -1.73 27.73
N GLY A 61 -4.72 -1.75 26.73
CA GLY A 61 -4.01 -2.96 26.31
C GLY A 61 -4.91 -3.98 25.60
N THR A 62 -6.11 -3.59 25.16
CA THR A 62 -7.07 -4.46 24.48
C THR A 62 -7.56 -3.84 23.18
N ILE A 63 -7.78 -4.71 22.19
CA ILE A 63 -8.40 -4.34 20.90
C ILE A 63 -9.94 -4.45 20.94
N TRP A 64 -10.47 -5.07 21.99
CA TRP A 64 -11.90 -5.15 22.23
C TRP A 64 -12.33 -3.86 22.92
N MET A 65 -13.13 -3.08 22.24
CA MET A 65 -13.55 -1.77 22.65
C MET A 65 -15.08 -1.76 22.82
N VAL A 66 -15.56 -0.83 23.61
CA VAL A 66 -16.98 -0.48 23.68
C VAL A 66 -17.14 0.84 22.96
N ASP A 67 -18.11 0.95 22.08
CA ASP A 67 -18.38 2.20 21.39
C ASP A 67 -19.01 3.21 22.35
N ASP A 68 -18.18 4.05 22.94
CA ASP A 68 -18.60 5.18 23.78
C ASP A 68 -18.66 6.51 22.99
N TRP A 69 -18.38 6.48 21.68
CA TRP A 69 -18.20 7.68 20.87
C TRP A 69 -19.32 7.94 19.88
N SER A 70 -20.00 6.90 19.38
CA SER A 70 -21.10 7.08 18.47
C SER A 70 -22.40 7.36 19.20
N TYR A 71 -23.29 8.13 18.57
CA TYR A 71 -24.59 8.45 19.14
C TYR A 71 -25.59 7.30 19.02
N THR A 72 -25.49 6.54 17.91
CA THR A 72 -26.48 5.49 17.59
C THR A 72 -26.14 4.13 18.16
N GLU A 73 -24.85 3.83 18.35
CA GLU A 73 -24.34 2.52 18.76
C GLU A 73 -23.63 2.56 20.12
N SER A 74 -23.81 3.63 20.89
CA SER A 74 -23.15 3.78 22.20
C SER A 74 -23.46 2.60 23.12
N GLY A 75 -22.41 2.00 23.66
CA GLY A 75 -22.48 0.81 24.52
C GLY A 75 -22.37 -0.52 23.76
N SER A 76 -22.30 -0.52 22.43
CA SER A 76 -22.11 -1.74 21.64
C SER A 76 -20.66 -2.22 21.68
N ASP A 77 -20.48 -3.53 21.61
CA ASP A 77 -19.13 -4.09 21.41
C ASP A 77 -18.58 -3.71 20.05
N TRP A 78 -17.42 -3.07 20.05
CA TRP A 78 -16.73 -2.68 18.82
C TRP A 78 -15.43 -3.46 18.65
N LEU A 79 -15.37 -4.21 17.55
CA LEU A 79 -14.18 -4.93 17.16
C LEU A 79 -13.33 -4.03 16.28
N ASN A 80 -12.21 -3.57 16.81
CA ASN A 80 -11.26 -2.76 16.07
C ASN A 80 -10.42 -3.63 15.12
N HIS A 81 -10.89 -3.83 13.89
CA HIS A 81 -10.21 -4.63 12.87
C HIS A 81 -9.02 -3.91 12.22
N GLU A 82 -8.90 -2.60 12.40
CA GLU A 82 -7.83 -1.73 11.90
C GLU A 82 -6.85 -1.27 13.00
N TRP A 83 -6.82 -2.01 14.10
CA TRP A 83 -6.09 -1.69 15.33
C TRP A 83 -4.62 -1.27 15.11
N LEU A 84 -3.95 -1.88 14.12
CA LEU A 84 -2.54 -1.56 13.83
C LEU A 84 -2.40 -0.17 13.17
N SER A 85 -3.38 0.23 12.35
CA SER A 85 -3.43 1.58 11.79
C SER A 85 -3.62 2.63 12.88
N ASP A 86 -4.53 2.38 13.81
CA ASP A 86 -4.82 3.27 14.93
C ASP A 86 -3.60 3.43 15.83
N LEU A 87 -2.93 2.32 16.11
CA LEU A 87 -1.69 2.34 16.89
C LEU A 87 -0.58 3.15 16.21
N ILE A 88 -0.45 3.04 14.88
CA ILE A 88 0.53 3.81 14.11
C ILE A 88 0.18 5.30 14.13
N TYR A 89 -1.08 5.68 13.93
CA TYR A 89 -1.51 7.08 13.96
C TYR A 89 -1.30 7.70 15.34
N TYR A 90 -1.76 7.03 16.39
CA TYR A 90 -1.55 7.51 17.75
C TYR A 90 -0.06 7.61 18.12
N GLY A 91 0.74 6.59 17.77
CA GLY A 91 2.18 6.59 18.00
C GLY A 91 2.87 7.76 17.28
N TRP A 92 2.51 8.01 16.01
CA TRP A 92 3.04 9.14 15.25
C TRP A 92 2.69 10.47 15.91
N VAL A 93 1.41 10.67 16.22
CA VAL A 93 0.93 11.92 16.83
C VAL A 93 1.52 12.16 18.22
N SER A 94 1.70 11.11 19.00
CA SER A 94 2.30 11.19 20.33
C SER A 94 3.77 11.60 20.30
N LEU A 95 4.48 11.26 19.22
CA LEU A 95 5.91 11.58 19.06
C LEU A 95 6.15 12.94 18.40
N TRP A 96 5.32 13.30 17.41
CA TRP A 96 5.62 14.44 16.53
C TRP A 96 4.49 15.47 16.39
N GLY A 97 3.33 15.23 16.99
CA GLY A 97 2.16 16.11 16.89
C GLY A 97 1.27 15.82 15.68
N VAL A 98 -0.01 16.20 15.79
CA VAL A 98 -1.03 15.90 14.78
C VAL A 98 -0.78 16.60 13.45
N GLU A 99 -0.23 17.79 13.46
CA GLU A 99 0.12 18.57 12.27
C GLU A 99 1.15 17.89 11.39
N THR A 100 1.94 16.98 11.94
CA THR A 100 2.96 16.23 11.19
C THR A 100 2.42 15.00 10.47
N LEU A 101 1.16 14.64 10.64
CA LEU A 101 0.52 13.54 9.91
C LEU A 101 0.53 13.75 8.38
N VAL A 102 0.64 15.00 7.93
CA VAL A 102 0.84 15.30 6.51
C VAL A 102 2.12 14.64 5.96
N TYR A 103 3.19 14.59 6.75
CA TYR A 103 4.45 13.95 6.34
C TYR A 103 4.31 12.42 6.29
N TRP A 104 3.57 11.86 7.24
CA TRP A 104 3.20 10.44 7.20
C TRP A 104 2.39 10.12 5.93
N LYS A 105 1.37 10.92 5.62
CA LYS A 105 0.57 10.77 4.39
C LYS A 105 1.47 10.81 3.15
N TRP A 106 2.38 11.79 3.05
CA TRP A 106 3.32 11.89 1.95
C TRP A 106 4.21 10.66 1.83
N LEU A 107 4.74 10.17 2.95
CA LEU A 107 5.58 8.97 2.96
C LEU A 107 4.82 7.77 2.36
N VAL A 108 3.59 7.55 2.79
CA VAL A 108 2.77 6.43 2.31
C VAL A 108 2.39 6.61 0.84
N VAL A 109 1.93 7.79 0.44
CA VAL A 109 1.51 8.08 -0.96
C VAL A 109 2.70 7.96 -1.92
N ILE A 110 3.81 8.63 -1.62
CA ILE A 110 5.01 8.56 -2.47
C ILE A 110 5.49 7.10 -2.59
N SER A 111 5.58 6.38 -1.48
CA SER A 111 6.00 4.98 -1.47
C SER A 111 5.08 4.09 -2.30
N SER A 112 3.76 4.28 -2.19
CA SER A 112 2.76 3.52 -2.94
C SER A 112 2.94 3.70 -4.45
N PHE A 113 3.01 4.93 -4.92
CA PHE A 113 3.05 5.20 -6.35
C PHE A 113 4.44 5.00 -6.96
N LEU A 114 5.53 5.15 -6.19
CA LEU A 114 6.85 4.72 -6.63
C LEU A 114 6.95 3.21 -6.79
N LEU A 115 6.40 2.43 -5.86
CA LEU A 115 6.34 0.97 -5.99
C LEU A 115 5.51 0.55 -7.19
N LEU A 116 4.37 1.21 -7.44
CA LEU A 116 3.54 0.99 -8.61
C LEU A 116 4.30 1.32 -9.90
N GLN A 117 4.94 2.50 -9.97
CA GLN A 117 5.79 2.90 -11.10
C GLN A 117 6.86 1.85 -11.39
N LEU A 118 7.58 1.39 -10.36
CA LEU A 118 8.61 0.37 -10.49
C LEU A 118 8.05 -0.99 -10.95
N ALA A 119 6.89 -1.39 -10.45
CA ALA A 119 6.22 -2.62 -10.88
C ALA A 119 5.86 -2.56 -12.37
N LEU A 120 5.26 -1.46 -12.80
CA LEU A 120 4.84 -1.23 -14.18
C LEU A 120 6.04 -1.09 -15.14
N SER A 121 7.11 -0.38 -14.73
CA SER A 121 8.36 -0.28 -15.49
C SER A 121 8.99 -1.65 -15.74
N ARG A 122 9.04 -2.50 -14.69
CA ARG A 122 9.59 -3.87 -14.80
C ARG A 122 8.75 -4.75 -15.72
N THR A 123 7.45 -4.62 -15.67
CA THR A 123 6.51 -5.45 -16.45
C THR A 123 6.51 -5.04 -17.91
N SER A 124 6.51 -3.74 -18.21
CA SER A 124 6.53 -3.21 -19.58
C SER A 124 7.93 -3.20 -20.21
N GLY A 125 8.97 -3.24 -19.39
CA GLY A 125 10.36 -2.99 -19.85
C GLY A 125 10.60 -1.54 -20.27
N ASN A 126 9.75 -0.60 -19.84
CA ASN A 126 9.79 0.81 -20.22
C ASN A 126 9.50 1.71 -19.01
N ASP A 127 10.51 2.45 -18.57
CA ASP A 127 10.41 3.31 -17.38
C ASP A 127 9.47 4.49 -17.59
N PHE A 128 9.40 5.05 -18.81
CA PHE A 128 8.49 6.13 -19.13
C PHE A 128 7.04 5.67 -19.09
N ALA A 129 6.74 4.46 -19.60
CA ALA A 129 5.40 3.88 -19.50
C ALA A 129 5.00 3.66 -18.04
N GLY A 130 5.93 3.15 -17.20
CA GLY A 130 5.70 3.00 -15.76
C GLY A 130 5.36 4.33 -15.08
N PHE A 131 6.13 5.39 -15.39
CA PHE A 131 5.88 6.74 -14.88
C PHE A 131 4.52 7.28 -15.29
N VAL A 132 4.17 7.21 -16.57
CA VAL A 132 2.90 7.72 -17.09
C VAL A 132 1.70 6.97 -16.48
N CYS A 133 1.76 5.63 -16.44
CA CYS A 133 0.67 4.83 -15.89
C CYS A 133 0.48 5.05 -14.37
N ALA A 134 1.57 5.17 -13.61
CA ALA A 134 1.48 5.50 -12.20
C ALA A 134 0.98 6.93 -11.97
N GLY A 135 1.35 7.89 -12.85
CA GLY A 135 0.84 9.25 -12.85
C GLY A 135 -0.67 9.32 -13.12
N ILE A 136 -1.18 8.51 -14.04
CA ILE A 136 -2.63 8.39 -14.28
C ILE A 136 -3.31 7.77 -13.06
N ALA A 137 -2.72 6.73 -12.48
CA ALA A 137 -3.29 6.04 -11.32
C ALA A 137 -3.43 6.98 -10.11
N ILE A 138 -2.41 7.81 -9.81
CA ILE A 138 -2.52 8.77 -8.70
C ILE A 138 -3.53 9.88 -9.01
N ALA A 139 -3.64 10.34 -10.25
CA ALA A 139 -4.63 11.34 -10.62
C ALA A 139 -6.07 10.83 -10.40
N ILE A 140 -6.31 9.53 -10.66
CA ILE A 140 -7.59 8.87 -10.38
C ILE A 140 -7.81 8.70 -8.87
N ALA A 141 -6.76 8.37 -8.12
CA ALA A 141 -6.84 8.17 -6.68
C ALA A 141 -6.90 9.48 -5.88
N ALA A 142 -6.55 10.62 -6.48
CA ALA A 142 -6.40 11.92 -5.81
C ALA A 142 -7.58 12.31 -4.90
N PRO A 143 -8.86 12.13 -5.29
CA PRO A 143 -10.01 12.46 -4.44
C PRO A 143 -10.07 11.63 -3.14
N PHE A 144 -9.37 10.51 -3.09
CA PHE A 144 -9.36 9.58 -1.97
C PHE A 144 -8.06 9.63 -1.15
N ILE A 145 -7.15 10.57 -1.45
CA ILE A 145 -5.88 10.72 -0.73
C ILE A 145 -6.12 11.54 0.54
N ASP A 146 -6.52 10.87 1.61
CA ASP A 146 -6.70 11.45 2.93
C ASP A 146 -6.01 10.58 4.01
N VAL A 147 -5.87 11.10 5.24
CA VAL A 147 -5.26 10.36 6.37
C VAL A 147 -6.28 9.34 6.89
N ARG A 148 -6.31 8.18 6.24
CA ARG A 148 -7.19 7.07 6.57
C ARG A 148 -6.48 5.73 6.33
N PRO A 149 -6.89 4.64 6.99
CA PRO A 149 -6.27 3.31 6.83
C PRO A 149 -6.26 2.77 5.40
N HIS A 150 -7.18 3.20 4.52
CA HIS A 150 -7.19 2.77 3.12
C HIS A 150 -5.91 3.15 2.35
N LEU A 151 -5.14 4.16 2.79
CA LEU A 151 -3.83 4.45 2.22
C LEU A 151 -2.84 3.29 2.37
N TYR A 152 -2.96 2.51 3.44
CA TYR A 152 -2.18 1.29 3.58
C TYR A 152 -2.58 0.22 2.55
N THR A 153 -3.83 0.23 2.08
CA THR A 153 -4.24 -0.62 0.96
C THR A 153 -3.54 -0.22 -0.33
N LEU A 154 -3.43 1.08 -0.64
CA LEU A 154 -2.66 1.54 -1.80
C LEU A 154 -1.20 1.09 -1.72
N LEU A 155 -0.58 1.23 -0.54
CA LEU A 155 0.81 0.83 -0.31
C LEU A 155 1.00 -0.68 -0.47
N ASN A 156 0.20 -1.47 0.24
CA ASN A 156 0.33 -2.92 0.24
C ASN A 156 -0.05 -3.54 -1.12
N PHE A 157 -1.05 -2.97 -1.82
CA PHE A 157 -1.40 -3.39 -3.17
C PHE A 157 -0.28 -3.10 -4.17
N SER A 158 0.32 -1.93 -4.11
CA SER A 158 1.48 -1.57 -4.93
C SER A 158 2.69 -2.46 -4.65
N LEU A 159 2.92 -2.79 -3.36
CA LEU A 159 3.96 -3.74 -2.96
C LEU A 159 3.66 -5.16 -3.44
N LEU A 160 2.41 -5.61 -3.37
CA LEU A 160 1.96 -6.88 -3.92
C LEU A 160 2.30 -6.98 -5.42
N LEU A 161 1.92 -5.96 -6.20
CA LEU A 161 2.23 -5.91 -7.63
C LEU A 161 3.74 -5.91 -7.89
N TYR A 162 4.50 -5.13 -7.14
CA TYR A 162 5.95 -5.08 -7.25
C TYR A 162 6.64 -6.43 -6.97
N LEU A 163 6.12 -7.21 -6.01
CA LEU A 163 6.64 -8.53 -5.65
C LEU A 163 6.26 -9.60 -6.67
N LEU A 164 5.05 -9.52 -7.24
CA LEU A 164 4.52 -10.52 -8.18
C LEU A 164 4.96 -10.32 -9.62
N LEU A 165 4.96 -9.06 -10.10
CA LEU A 165 5.17 -8.75 -11.52
C LEU A 165 6.64 -8.68 -11.93
N GLY A 166 7.57 -9.01 -11.04
CA GLY A 166 9.00 -9.09 -11.34
C GLY A 166 9.39 -10.36 -12.10
N ARG A 167 10.57 -10.34 -12.76
CA ARG A 167 11.13 -11.53 -13.43
C ARG A 167 11.39 -12.70 -12.47
N GLN A 168 11.60 -12.40 -11.20
CA GLN A 168 11.80 -13.37 -10.12
C GLN A 168 10.86 -13.01 -8.97
N PRO A 169 9.61 -13.49 -8.98
CA PRO A 169 8.64 -13.18 -7.94
C PRO A 169 9.13 -13.67 -6.57
N LYS A 170 9.05 -12.80 -5.57
CA LYS A 170 9.45 -13.12 -4.19
C LYS A 170 8.22 -13.58 -3.40
N LEU A 171 7.68 -14.73 -3.76
CA LEU A 171 6.42 -15.24 -3.23
C LEU A 171 6.41 -15.41 -1.70
N TRP A 172 7.54 -15.69 -1.07
CA TRP A 172 7.65 -15.84 0.38
C TRP A 172 7.38 -14.52 1.13
N LEU A 173 7.60 -13.34 0.50
CA LEU A 173 7.30 -12.03 1.08
C LEU A 173 5.80 -11.71 1.10
N LEU A 174 4.99 -12.46 0.36
CA LEU A 174 3.55 -12.27 0.36
C LEU A 174 2.92 -12.66 1.69
N ILE A 175 3.48 -13.67 2.37
CA ILE A 175 2.96 -14.11 3.67
C ILE A 175 3.03 -12.98 4.72
N PRO A 176 4.20 -12.40 5.04
CA PRO A 176 4.25 -11.28 5.99
C PRO A 176 3.51 -10.03 5.47
N LEU A 177 3.43 -9.82 4.16
CA LEU A 177 2.63 -8.73 3.59
C LEU A 177 1.16 -8.85 4.00
N PHE A 178 0.55 -10.04 3.84
CA PHE A 178 -0.86 -10.24 4.21
C PHE A 178 -1.09 -10.23 5.71
N VAL A 179 -0.13 -10.72 6.53
CA VAL A 179 -0.21 -10.57 7.99
C VAL A 179 -0.27 -9.10 8.40
N VAL A 180 0.58 -8.27 7.81
CA VAL A 180 0.58 -6.83 8.12
C VAL A 180 -0.68 -6.15 7.58
N TRP A 181 -1.07 -6.45 6.34
CA TRP A 181 -2.19 -5.79 5.67
C TRP A 181 -3.53 -6.04 6.35
N VAL A 182 -3.83 -7.28 6.76
CA VAL A 182 -5.08 -7.64 7.44
C VAL A 182 -5.28 -6.90 8.77
N ASN A 183 -4.20 -6.47 9.40
CA ASN A 183 -4.24 -5.71 10.66
C ASN A 183 -4.24 -4.19 10.44
N LEU A 184 -3.94 -3.73 9.23
CA LEU A 184 -3.94 -2.31 8.86
C LEU A 184 -5.27 -1.85 8.27
N HIS A 185 -5.88 -2.63 7.37
CA HIS A 185 -7.10 -2.20 6.67
C HIS A 185 -7.80 -3.38 5.97
N GLY A 186 -9.13 -3.35 5.96
CA GLY A 186 -9.98 -4.35 5.31
C GLY A 186 -9.75 -4.56 3.81
N GLY A 187 -9.06 -3.65 3.15
CA GLY A 187 -8.69 -3.74 1.73
C GLY A 187 -7.76 -4.89 1.34
N PHE A 188 -7.24 -5.68 2.31
CA PHE A 188 -6.51 -6.93 2.04
C PHE A 188 -7.32 -7.91 1.18
N PHE A 189 -8.64 -7.82 1.23
CA PHE A 189 -9.54 -8.65 0.43
C PHE A 189 -9.32 -8.45 -1.07
N PHE A 190 -9.18 -7.20 -1.52
CA PHE A 190 -8.81 -6.90 -2.91
C PHE A 190 -7.43 -7.43 -3.27
N GLY A 191 -6.51 -7.43 -2.30
CA GLY A 191 -5.18 -8.04 -2.45
C GLY A 191 -5.27 -9.55 -2.69
N LEU A 192 -6.11 -10.29 -1.95
CA LEU A 192 -6.34 -11.72 -2.15
C LEU A 192 -6.98 -12.01 -3.51
N MET A 193 -7.93 -11.19 -3.95
CA MET A 193 -8.54 -11.31 -5.28
C MET A 193 -7.49 -11.13 -6.39
N ALA A 194 -6.69 -10.07 -6.30
CA ALA A 194 -5.60 -9.80 -7.23
C ALA A 194 -4.56 -10.94 -7.23
N LEU A 195 -4.20 -11.43 -6.05
CA LEU A 195 -3.29 -12.58 -5.89
C LEU A 195 -3.81 -13.81 -6.61
N ALA A 196 -5.09 -14.16 -6.44
CA ALA A 196 -5.71 -15.31 -7.09
C ALA A 196 -5.67 -15.18 -8.62
N ILE A 197 -5.95 -13.99 -9.16
CA ILE A 197 -5.92 -13.72 -10.61
C ILE A 197 -4.48 -13.79 -11.14
N LEU A 198 -3.52 -13.17 -10.45
CA LEU A 198 -2.15 -13.03 -10.92
C LEU A 198 -1.31 -14.31 -10.75
N LEU A 199 -1.60 -15.12 -9.74
CA LEU A 199 -0.93 -16.42 -9.54
C LEU A 199 -1.51 -17.54 -10.40
N PHE A 200 -2.73 -17.39 -10.91
CA PHE A 200 -3.34 -18.41 -11.73
C PHE A 200 -2.50 -18.66 -13.01
N PRO A 201 -2.11 -19.91 -13.31
CA PRO A 201 -1.21 -20.22 -14.41
C PRO A 201 -1.91 -20.23 -15.77
N TRP A 202 -2.41 -19.07 -16.21
CA TRP A 202 -3.21 -18.90 -17.44
C TRP A 202 -2.56 -19.47 -18.70
N ARG A 203 -1.22 -19.52 -18.76
CA ARG A 203 -0.48 -19.94 -19.95
C ARG A 203 -0.11 -21.42 -19.95
N GLU A 204 -0.01 -22.02 -18.78
CA GLU A 204 0.44 -23.40 -18.61
C GLU A 204 -0.34 -24.07 -17.49
N LEU A 205 -1.51 -24.63 -17.86
CA LEU A 205 -2.36 -25.36 -16.93
C LEU A 205 -1.82 -26.78 -16.75
N SER A 206 -1.02 -27.00 -15.72
CA SER A 206 -0.61 -28.32 -15.27
C SER A 206 -0.95 -28.49 -13.79
N PHE A 207 -1.07 -29.75 -13.35
CA PHE A 207 -1.34 -30.04 -11.95
C PHE A 207 -0.30 -29.40 -11.03
N LYS A 208 0.98 -29.40 -11.44
CA LYS A 208 2.09 -28.83 -10.66
C LYS A 208 2.00 -27.30 -10.54
N THR A 209 1.68 -26.61 -11.64
CA THR A 209 1.58 -25.14 -11.64
C THR A 209 0.36 -24.66 -10.85
N VAL A 210 -0.78 -25.34 -11.00
CA VAL A 210 -1.99 -25.06 -10.21
C VAL A 210 -1.76 -25.34 -8.73
N GLN A 211 -1.12 -26.47 -8.39
CA GLN A 211 -0.80 -26.81 -7.01
C GLN A 211 0.13 -25.77 -6.37
N ALA A 212 1.18 -25.34 -7.08
CA ALA A 212 2.10 -24.31 -6.58
C ALA A 212 1.39 -22.96 -6.32
N ALA A 213 0.55 -22.53 -7.25
CA ALA A 213 -0.26 -21.32 -7.09
C ALA A 213 -1.23 -21.44 -5.90
N ALA A 214 -1.91 -22.58 -5.78
CA ALA A 214 -2.83 -22.85 -4.69
C ALA A 214 -2.14 -22.85 -3.32
N LEU A 215 -0.95 -23.43 -3.20
CA LEU A 215 -0.19 -23.45 -1.95
C LEU A 215 0.17 -22.02 -1.49
N VAL A 216 0.62 -21.17 -2.40
CA VAL A 216 0.91 -19.76 -2.09
C VAL A 216 -0.38 -19.01 -1.72
N GLY A 217 -1.45 -19.20 -2.48
CA GLY A 217 -2.75 -18.59 -2.20
C GLY A 217 -3.29 -18.98 -0.83
N ILE A 218 -3.25 -20.28 -0.50
CA ILE A 218 -3.68 -20.80 0.82
C ILE A 218 -2.80 -20.24 1.92
N ALA A 219 -1.48 -20.20 1.74
CA ALA A 219 -0.58 -19.62 2.74
C ALA A 219 -0.88 -18.13 3.01
N CYS A 220 -1.17 -17.34 1.96
CA CYS A 220 -1.58 -15.94 2.11
C CYS A 220 -2.97 -15.80 2.75
N LEU A 221 -3.90 -16.69 2.42
CA LEU A 221 -5.22 -16.74 3.06
C LEU A 221 -5.11 -17.04 4.56
N VAL A 222 -4.29 -18.02 4.94
CA VAL A 222 -4.00 -18.34 6.36
C VAL A 222 -3.31 -17.17 7.04
N ALA A 223 -2.36 -16.52 6.36
CA ALA A 223 -1.71 -15.31 6.88
C ALA A 223 -2.71 -14.18 7.15
N ALA A 224 -3.70 -13.99 6.27
CA ALA A 224 -4.77 -13.02 6.45
C ALA A 224 -5.76 -13.39 7.58
N MET A 225 -5.70 -14.60 8.15
CA MET A 225 -6.44 -14.97 9.37
C MET A 225 -5.68 -14.59 10.64
N LEU A 226 -4.44 -14.12 10.55
CA LEU A 226 -3.64 -13.66 11.70
C LEU A 226 -3.99 -12.23 12.10
N ASN A 227 -5.29 -11.99 12.24
CA ASN A 227 -5.89 -10.84 12.88
C ASN A 227 -6.56 -11.34 14.16
N PRO A 228 -6.61 -10.55 15.24
CA PRO A 228 -7.26 -10.94 16.50
C PRO A 228 -8.72 -11.42 16.33
N SER A 229 -9.42 -10.95 15.30
CA SER A 229 -10.78 -11.41 14.95
C SER A 229 -10.79 -12.71 14.16
N GLY A 230 -9.63 -13.22 13.75
CA GLY A 230 -9.53 -14.46 12.98
C GLY A 230 -10.41 -14.45 11.74
N PHE A 231 -11.29 -15.46 11.64
CA PHE A 231 -12.23 -15.57 10.51
C PHE A 231 -13.27 -14.43 10.48
N GLY A 232 -13.57 -13.79 11.61
CA GLY A 232 -14.49 -12.66 11.68
C GLY A 232 -14.11 -11.50 10.77
N THR A 233 -12.80 -11.29 10.55
CA THR A 233 -12.27 -10.24 9.64
C THR A 233 -12.73 -10.45 8.18
N PHE A 234 -12.93 -11.69 7.75
CA PHE A 234 -13.45 -11.98 6.40
C PHE A 234 -14.96 -11.76 6.30
N LEU A 235 -15.68 -11.93 7.40
CA LEU A 235 -17.12 -11.73 7.42
C LEU A 235 -17.52 -10.26 7.49
N TYR A 236 -16.64 -9.41 8.04
CA TYR A 236 -16.92 -8.00 8.22
C TYR A 236 -17.22 -7.27 6.89
N PRO A 237 -16.37 -7.33 5.84
CA PRO A 237 -16.69 -6.71 4.54
C PRO A 237 -17.97 -7.26 3.91
N LEU A 238 -18.25 -8.56 4.09
CA LEU A 238 -19.47 -9.19 3.55
C LEU A 238 -20.70 -8.71 4.29
N LYS A 239 -20.67 -8.64 5.64
CA LYS A 239 -21.76 -8.08 6.43
C LYS A 239 -22.05 -6.65 5.99
N TYR A 240 -21.01 -5.81 5.89
CA TYR A 240 -21.13 -4.42 5.47
C TYR A 240 -21.72 -4.27 4.06
N ALA A 241 -21.33 -5.13 3.11
CA ALA A 241 -21.83 -5.10 1.72
C ALA A 241 -23.31 -5.55 1.60
N PHE A 242 -23.82 -6.33 2.54
CA PHE A 242 -25.18 -6.88 2.53
C PHE A 242 -26.08 -6.31 3.63
N ASP A 243 -25.58 -5.36 4.42
CA ASP A 243 -26.36 -4.68 5.43
C ASP A 243 -27.22 -3.58 4.78
N GLU A 244 -28.54 -3.74 4.87
CA GLU A 244 -29.52 -2.79 4.31
C GLU A 244 -29.47 -1.41 5.00
N THR A 245 -28.81 -1.31 6.15
CA THR A 245 -28.63 -0.05 6.91
C THR A 245 -27.31 0.66 6.56
N SER A 246 -26.43 0.03 5.79
CA SER A 246 -25.21 0.70 5.30
C SER A 246 -25.55 1.76 4.27
N PRO A 247 -25.06 3.00 4.43
CA PRO A 247 -25.32 4.09 3.49
C PRO A 247 -24.70 3.87 2.10
#